data_db8f06f3d0469581f0eee81bdcdab5e0
#
_entry.id   db8f06f3d0469581f0eee81bdcdab5e0
#
_cell.length_a   1.000
_cell.length_b   1.000
_cell.length_c   1.000
_cell.angle_alpha   90.00
_cell.angle_beta   90.00
_cell.angle_gamma   90.00
#
_symmetry.space_group_name_H-M   'P 1'
#
loop_
_entity.id
_entity.type
_entity.pdbx_description
1 polymer ?
#
loop_
_entity_poly.entity_id
_entity_poly.type
_entity_poly.pdbx_seq_one_letter_code
_entity_poly.pdbx_strand_id
1 'polypeptide(L)'
;VFLKKDLFSRTVMYLSGGLTLMLLITAVSVVFTSGALQERARYQLGGDNEFVMSDEQNFIILVLDTVDSRTFAELLETHPEYAAEFQDFTYFENTVGAYSCTERAVPYILSGEWYENDEPFEDYMRRMYRESPLFRTLQERGYRMEFYDEELYLDDEIAQMFSNVYRVDFELSSYVRFAKPLLKLVGFRYAPFELKKKCIFKMA
;
A
#
# COMPACT_ATOMS: atom_id res chain seq x y z
N VAL A 1 8.42 -38.90 40.47
CA VAL A 1 7.08 -39.13 39.89
C VAL A 1 7.31 -39.50 38.42
N PHE A 2 7.41 -40.82 38.15
CA PHE A 2 7.52 -41.31 36.78
C PHE A 2 6.10 -41.36 36.19
N LEU A 3 5.68 -40.30 35.49
CA LEU A 3 4.57 -40.42 34.52
C LEU A 3 4.93 -41.58 33.57
N LYS A 4 4.02 -42.54 33.39
CA LYS A 4 4.20 -43.63 32.44
C LYS A 4 4.50 -43.02 31.08
N LYS A 5 5.70 -43.22 30.58
CA LYS A 5 6.23 -42.61 29.36
C LYS A 5 5.29 -42.79 28.16
N ASP A 6 4.63 -43.95 28.11
CA ASP A 6 3.65 -44.32 27.08
C ASP A 6 2.36 -43.49 27.16
N LEU A 7 1.87 -43.20 28.38
CA LEU A 7 0.68 -42.37 28.56
C LEU A 7 0.97 -40.93 28.13
N PHE A 8 2.12 -40.39 28.52
CA PHE A 8 2.55 -39.05 28.11
C PHE A 8 2.67 -38.94 26.59
N SER A 9 3.36 -39.90 25.94
CA SER A 9 3.51 -39.94 24.49
C SER A 9 2.16 -39.96 23.75
N ARG A 10 1.23 -40.81 24.21
CA ARG A 10 -0.13 -40.89 23.62
C ARG A 10 -0.90 -39.57 23.80
N THR A 11 -0.84 -38.96 24.99
CA THR A 11 -1.50 -37.70 25.27
C THR A 11 -0.96 -36.60 24.38
N VAL A 12 0.35 -36.47 24.23
CA VAL A 12 0.99 -35.50 23.33
C VAL A 12 0.58 -35.73 21.88
N MET A 13 0.54 -36.99 21.43
CA MET A 13 0.11 -37.33 20.07
C MET A 13 -1.35 -36.90 19.79
N TYR A 14 -2.26 -37.18 20.71
CA TYR A 14 -3.67 -36.77 20.55
C TYR A 14 -3.85 -35.27 20.61
N LEU A 15 -3.17 -34.57 21.52
CA LEU A 15 -3.19 -33.12 21.59
C LEU A 15 -2.62 -32.48 20.33
N SER A 16 -1.48 -32.98 19.84
CA SER A 16 -0.85 -32.52 18.62
C SER A 16 -1.76 -32.74 17.39
N GLY A 17 -2.37 -33.92 17.30
CA GLY A 17 -3.33 -34.26 16.25
C GLY A 17 -4.56 -33.34 16.28
N GLY A 18 -5.10 -33.09 17.48
CA GLY A 18 -6.23 -32.16 17.65
C GLY A 18 -5.90 -30.75 17.26
N LEU A 19 -4.74 -30.23 17.67
CA LEU A 19 -4.26 -28.91 17.28
C LEU A 19 -4.06 -28.80 15.75
N THR A 20 -3.45 -29.83 15.15
CA THR A 20 -3.24 -29.86 13.70
C THR A 20 -4.57 -29.82 12.95
N LEU A 21 -5.55 -30.64 13.40
CA LEU A 21 -6.89 -30.65 12.80
C LEU A 21 -7.59 -29.28 12.93
N MET A 22 -7.50 -28.68 14.11
CA MET A 22 -8.06 -27.34 14.35
C MET A 22 -7.43 -26.29 13.43
N LEU A 23 -6.11 -26.32 13.26
CA LEU A 23 -5.41 -25.39 12.35
C LEU A 23 -5.82 -25.61 10.88
N LEU A 24 -6.00 -26.87 10.46
CA LEU A 24 -6.48 -27.18 9.11
C LEU A 24 -7.89 -26.65 8.88
N ILE A 25 -8.81 -26.89 9.84
CA ILE A 25 -10.19 -26.37 9.75
C ILE A 25 -10.16 -24.85 9.69
N THR A 26 -9.35 -24.18 10.53
CA THR A 26 -9.23 -22.72 10.53
C THR A 26 -8.67 -22.22 9.19
N ALA A 27 -7.63 -22.86 8.65
CA ALA A 27 -7.04 -22.51 7.37
C ALA A 27 -8.06 -22.63 6.22
N VAL A 28 -8.81 -23.73 6.18
CA VAL A 28 -9.89 -23.91 5.20
C VAL A 28 -10.97 -22.85 5.38
N SER A 29 -11.42 -22.61 6.60
CA SER A 29 -12.42 -21.57 6.89
C SER A 29 -11.96 -20.20 6.41
N VAL A 30 -10.72 -19.82 6.71
CA VAL A 30 -10.15 -18.53 6.25
C VAL A 30 -10.14 -18.43 4.73
N VAL A 31 -9.75 -19.48 4.00
CA VAL A 31 -9.76 -19.47 2.54
C VAL A 31 -11.17 -19.19 1.98
N PHE A 32 -12.22 -19.80 2.58
CA PHE A 32 -13.60 -19.60 2.12
C PHE A 32 -14.21 -18.27 2.58
N THR A 33 -13.83 -17.76 3.74
CA THR A 33 -14.43 -16.54 4.30
C THR A 33 -13.70 -15.25 3.91
N SER A 34 -12.39 -15.33 3.58
CA SER A 34 -11.59 -14.17 3.23
C SER A 34 -11.80 -13.65 1.80
N GLY A 35 -12.61 -14.36 0.98
CA GLY A 35 -12.74 -14.05 -0.44
C GLY A 35 -11.46 -14.33 -1.25
N ALA A 36 -10.51 -15.10 -0.70
CA ALA A 36 -9.25 -15.44 -1.37
C ALA A 36 -9.45 -16.24 -2.69
N LEU A 37 -10.62 -16.87 -2.85
CA LEU A 37 -11.01 -17.59 -4.08
C LEU A 37 -11.79 -16.71 -5.08
N GLN A 38 -12.11 -15.46 -4.72
CA GLN A 38 -12.74 -14.54 -5.65
C GLN A 38 -11.66 -13.93 -6.53
N GLU A 39 -11.88 -13.97 -7.84
CA GLU A 39 -11.07 -13.20 -8.78
C GLU A 39 -11.35 -11.71 -8.55
N ARG A 40 -10.48 -11.07 -7.80
CA ARG A 40 -10.45 -9.61 -7.71
C ARG A 40 -9.52 -9.12 -8.80
N ALA A 41 -10.01 -8.24 -9.65
CA ALA A 41 -9.14 -7.49 -10.54
C ALA A 41 -8.04 -6.85 -9.69
N ARG A 42 -6.81 -7.08 -10.05
CA ARG A 42 -5.65 -6.48 -9.38
C ARG A 42 -5.05 -5.47 -10.33
N TYR A 43 -4.79 -4.31 -9.81
CA TYR A 43 -4.18 -3.22 -10.54
C TYR A 43 -2.81 -2.93 -9.97
N GLN A 44 -1.93 -2.51 -10.84
CA GLN A 44 -0.59 -2.05 -10.48
C GLN A 44 -0.34 -0.70 -11.14
N LEU A 45 0.25 0.20 -10.39
CA LEU A 45 0.76 1.46 -10.91
C LEU A 45 2.08 1.22 -11.63
N GLY A 46 2.19 1.71 -12.86
CA GLY A 46 3.45 1.69 -13.61
C GLY A 46 4.28 2.92 -13.25
N GLY A 47 5.58 2.73 -13.09
CA GLY A 47 6.55 3.81 -12.91
C GLY A 47 7.06 4.39 -14.23
N ASP A 48 6.57 3.87 -15.36
CA ASP A 48 6.99 4.36 -16.68
C ASP A 48 6.47 5.79 -16.89
N ASN A 49 7.30 6.64 -17.43
CA ASN A 49 6.99 8.04 -17.73
C ASN A 49 6.82 9.00 -16.52
N GLU A 50 7.18 8.61 -15.30
CA GLU A 50 7.07 9.47 -14.11
C GLU A 50 7.71 10.86 -14.30
N PHE A 51 8.76 10.95 -15.12
CA PHE A 51 9.47 12.21 -15.41
C PHE A 51 9.28 12.68 -16.85
N VAL A 52 8.28 12.16 -17.56
CA VAL A 52 7.98 12.57 -18.95
C VAL A 52 6.87 13.61 -18.94
N MET A 53 7.21 14.84 -19.27
CA MET A 53 6.30 15.98 -19.31
C MET A 53 5.78 16.21 -20.72
N SER A 54 4.58 16.80 -20.83
CA SER A 54 4.03 17.29 -22.08
C SER A 54 4.73 18.60 -22.51
N ASP A 55 4.89 18.80 -23.79
CA ASP A 55 5.39 20.06 -24.38
C ASP A 55 4.37 21.20 -24.30
N GLU A 56 3.09 20.90 -24.04
CA GLU A 56 2.02 21.89 -24.02
C GLU A 56 1.77 22.41 -22.62
N GLN A 57 1.12 21.62 -21.76
CA GLN A 57 0.74 22.01 -20.41
C GLN A 57 0.80 20.84 -19.45
N ASN A 58 1.39 21.06 -18.29
CA ASN A 58 1.46 20.08 -17.22
C ASN A 58 0.82 20.63 -15.95
N PHE A 59 0.07 19.79 -15.24
CA PHE A 59 -0.45 20.06 -13.93
C PHE A 59 0.09 18.99 -12.98
N ILE A 60 0.94 19.38 -12.04
CA ILE A 60 1.68 18.46 -11.18
C ILE A 60 1.30 18.74 -9.72
N ILE A 61 0.89 17.70 -9.00
CA ILE A 61 0.75 17.73 -7.55
C ILE A 61 1.85 16.84 -6.99
N LEU A 62 2.78 17.44 -6.25
CA LEU A 62 3.84 16.72 -5.56
C LEU A 62 3.58 16.79 -4.06
N VAL A 63 3.26 15.64 -3.47
CA VAL A 63 3.05 15.50 -2.03
C VAL A 63 4.32 14.96 -1.40
N LEU A 64 4.98 15.79 -0.59
CA LEU A 64 6.19 15.41 0.15
C LEU A 64 5.77 14.96 1.56
N ASP A 65 6.00 13.68 1.87
CA ASP A 65 5.72 13.14 3.19
C ASP A 65 6.74 13.65 4.23
N THR A 66 6.27 13.84 5.47
CA THR A 66 7.09 14.25 6.62
C THR A 66 7.83 15.59 6.50
N VAL A 67 7.48 16.44 5.54
CA VAL A 67 8.03 17.79 5.43
C VAL A 67 7.13 18.78 6.16
N ASP A 68 7.58 19.32 7.27
CA ASP A 68 6.90 20.39 8.01
C ASP A 68 7.46 21.78 7.67
N SER A 69 6.68 22.83 7.97
CA SER A 69 7.05 24.22 7.69
C SER A 69 8.36 24.64 8.39
N ARG A 70 8.64 24.11 9.57
CA ARG A 70 9.86 24.45 10.32
C ARG A 70 11.07 23.82 9.66
N THR A 71 10.99 22.55 9.28
CA THR A 71 12.08 21.86 8.57
C THR A 71 12.39 22.53 7.24
N PHE A 72 11.35 22.96 6.51
CA PHE A 72 11.53 23.67 5.26
C PHE A 72 12.15 25.07 5.47
N ALA A 73 11.72 25.82 6.48
CA ALA A 73 12.31 27.11 6.83
C ALA A 73 13.79 26.97 7.23
N GLU A 74 14.11 25.98 8.06
CA GLU A 74 15.50 25.68 8.46
C GLU A 74 16.38 25.30 7.25
N LEU A 75 15.82 24.57 6.29
CA LEU A 75 16.51 24.25 5.03
C LEU A 75 16.88 25.53 4.26
N LEU A 76 15.93 26.46 4.10
CA LEU A 76 16.16 27.69 3.36
C LEU A 76 17.14 28.65 4.11
N GLU A 77 17.17 28.61 5.44
CA GLU A 77 18.13 29.37 6.25
C GLU A 77 19.56 28.82 6.13
N THR A 78 19.69 27.48 6.17
CA THR A 78 21.00 26.80 6.10
C THR A 78 21.54 26.68 4.69
N HIS A 79 20.66 26.65 3.70
CA HIS A 79 20.93 26.47 2.28
C HIS A 79 20.20 27.53 1.43
N PRO A 80 20.61 28.79 1.51
CA PRO A 80 19.94 29.89 0.80
C PRO A 80 19.99 29.75 -0.74
N GLU A 81 20.89 28.91 -1.27
CA GLU A 81 20.93 28.58 -2.70
C GLU A 81 19.62 27.92 -3.18
N TYR A 82 18.92 27.17 -2.34
CA TYR A 82 17.63 26.57 -2.70
C TYR A 82 16.51 27.60 -2.82
N ALA A 83 16.61 28.73 -2.16
CA ALA A 83 15.61 29.80 -2.31
C ALA A 83 15.51 30.30 -3.77
N ALA A 84 16.63 30.24 -4.51
CA ALA A 84 16.63 30.61 -5.93
C ALA A 84 15.89 29.62 -6.81
N GLU A 85 15.92 28.33 -6.46
CA GLU A 85 15.19 27.26 -7.18
C GLU A 85 13.67 27.36 -6.98
N PHE A 86 13.22 27.95 -5.87
CA PHE A 86 11.80 28.15 -5.55
C PHE A 86 11.27 29.56 -5.87
N GLN A 87 12.01 30.38 -6.63
CA GLN A 87 11.62 31.78 -6.90
C GLN A 87 10.26 31.91 -7.61
N ASP A 88 9.86 30.91 -8.39
CA ASP A 88 8.60 30.89 -9.13
C ASP A 88 7.45 30.24 -8.34
N PHE A 89 7.70 29.80 -7.09
CA PHE A 89 6.71 29.21 -6.23
C PHE A 89 6.14 30.22 -5.24
N THR A 90 4.87 30.05 -4.88
CA THR A 90 4.27 30.78 -3.77
C THR A 90 4.37 29.94 -2.50
N TYR A 91 5.10 30.43 -1.51
CA TYR A 91 5.24 29.77 -0.21
C TYR A 91 4.14 30.21 0.76
N PHE A 92 3.42 29.26 1.32
CA PHE A 92 2.39 29.46 2.33
C PHE A 92 2.90 29.03 3.70
N GLU A 93 3.50 29.97 4.43
CA GLU A 93 4.19 29.72 5.70
C GLU A 93 3.28 29.15 6.81
N ASN A 94 2.02 29.61 6.85
CA ASN A 94 1.06 29.24 7.91
C ASN A 94 0.08 28.15 7.47
N THR A 95 0.55 27.17 6.72
CA THR A 95 -0.28 26.06 6.27
C THR A 95 -0.32 24.96 7.33
N VAL A 96 -1.52 24.46 7.61
CA VAL A 96 -1.76 23.33 8.51
C VAL A 96 -2.39 22.18 7.74
N GLY A 97 -1.86 20.99 7.92
CA GLY A 97 -2.45 19.79 7.33
C GLY A 97 -3.84 19.49 7.89
N ALA A 98 -4.76 19.10 7.02
CA ALA A 98 -6.13 18.73 7.41
C ALA A 98 -6.16 17.45 8.28
N TYR A 99 -5.25 16.53 8.02
CA TYR A 99 -5.12 15.26 8.74
C TYR A 99 -3.67 15.00 9.14
N SER A 100 -3.49 14.22 10.18
CA SER A 100 -2.18 13.81 10.70
C SER A 100 -1.60 12.56 10.02
N CYS A 101 -2.32 11.96 9.07
CA CYS A 101 -1.89 10.77 8.33
C CYS A 101 -2.11 10.96 6.83
N THR A 102 -1.17 10.47 6.04
CA THR A 102 -1.14 10.58 4.58
C THR A 102 -2.36 9.95 3.94
N GLU A 103 -2.78 8.77 4.43
CA GLU A 103 -3.94 8.03 3.95
C GLU A 103 -5.25 8.85 3.90
N ARG A 104 -5.41 9.83 4.79
CA ARG A 104 -6.57 10.74 4.82
C ARG A 104 -6.27 12.10 4.24
N ALA A 105 -5.03 12.57 4.34
CA ALA A 105 -4.65 13.89 3.85
C ALA A 105 -4.66 13.96 2.31
N VAL A 106 -4.13 12.95 1.63
CA VAL A 106 -4.08 12.92 0.17
C VAL A 106 -5.49 12.92 -0.46
N PRO A 107 -6.42 12.05 -0.05
CA PRO A 107 -7.80 12.12 -0.55
C PRO A 107 -8.46 13.47 -0.36
N TYR A 108 -8.25 14.08 0.80
CA TYR A 108 -8.77 15.42 1.09
C TYR A 108 -8.17 16.49 0.17
N ILE A 109 -6.85 16.46 -0.07
CA ILE A 109 -6.17 17.39 -1.00
C ILE A 109 -6.75 17.25 -2.41
N LEU A 110 -7.07 16.03 -2.84
CA LEU A 110 -7.53 15.74 -4.20
C LEU A 110 -9.03 15.98 -4.40
N SER A 111 -9.84 15.95 -3.35
CA SER A 111 -11.30 16.09 -3.44
C SER A 111 -11.84 17.36 -2.77
N GLY A 112 -11.20 17.82 -1.72
CA GLY A 112 -11.73 18.84 -0.81
C GLY A 112 -12.79 18.31 0.17
N GLU A 113 -13.05 17.01 0.21
CA GLU A 113 -14.07 16.39 1.05
C GLU A 113 -13.50 15.76 2.32
N TRP A 114 -14.16 16.05 3.45
CA TRP A 114 -13.82 15.44 4.73
C TRP A 114 -14.39 14.03 4.84
N TYR A 115 -13.61 13.15 5.46
CA TYR A 115 -14.11 11.86 5.90
C TYR A 115 -14.79 11.99 7.27
N GLU A 116 -16.13 11.90 7.30
CA GLU A 116 -16.95 12.12 8.50
C GLU A 116 -17.16 10.84 9.34
N ASN A 117 -16.62 9.70 8.92
CA ASN A 117 -16.80 8.36 9.50
C ASN A 117 -18.27 7.86 9.49
N ASP A 118 -19.05 8.28 8.55
CA ASP A 118 -20.46 7.90 8.33
C ASP A 118 -20.61 6.73 7.35
N GLU A 119 -19.52 6.38 6.64
CA GLU A 119 -19.42 5.26 5.73
C GLU A 119 -18.09 4.48 5.95
N PRO A 120 -17.97 3.23 5.44
CA PRO A 120 -16.69 2.53 5.42
C PRO A 120 -15.62 3.33 4.67
N PHE A 121 -14.40 3.39 5.22
CA PHE A 121 -13.32 4.20 4.64
C PHE A 121 -13.00 3.83 3.18
N GLU A 122 -13.07 2.56 2.81
CA GLU A 122 -12.88 2.12 1.43
C GLU A 122 -13.95 2.69 0.46
N ASP A 123 -15.18 2.82 0.92
CA ASP A 123 -16.28 3.37 0.11
C ASP A 123 -16.13 4.88 -0.06
N TYR A 124 -15.75 5.59 1.02
CA TYR A 124 -15.34 6.99 0.93
C TYR A 124 -14.21 7.19 -0.08
N MET A 125 -13.14 6.38 -0.01
CA MET A 125 -12.01 6.50 -0.92
C MET A 125 -12.42 6.32 -2.39
N ARG A 126 -13.23 5.30 -2.69
CA ARG A 126 -13.72 5.07 -4.05
C ARG A 126 -14.60 6.23 -4.54
N ARG A 127 -15.53 6.68 -3.69
CA ARG A 127 -16.42 7.80 -4.00
C ARG A 127 -15.62 9.08 -4.25
N MET A 128 -14.68 9.39 -3.38
CA MET A 128 -13.84 10.57 -3.46
C MET A 128 -13.08 10.64 -4.79
N TYR A 129 -12.46 9.53 -5.24
CA TYR A 129 -11.76 9.53 -6.52
C TYR A 129 -12.71 9.69 -7.72
N ARG A 130 -13.87 9.04 -7.70
CA ARG A 130 -14.84 9.13 -8.79
C ARG A 130 -15.49 10.52 -8.90
N GLU A 131 -15.79 11.14 -7.78
CA GLU A 131 -16.56 12.37 -7.71
C GLU A 131 -15.69 13.62 -7.56
N SER A 132 -14.36 13.46 -7.46
CA SER A 132 -13.44 14.58 -7.33
C SER A 132 -13.67 15.65 -8.40
N PRO A 133 -13.99 16.90 -8.00
CA PRO A 133 -14.12 18.01 -8.96
C PRO A 133 -12.82 18.25 -9.73
N LEU A 134 -11.67 18.02 -9.10
CA LEU A 134 -10.37 18.15 -9.73
C LEU A 134 -10.21 17.17 -10.88
N PHE A 135 -10.40 15.87 -10.62
CA PHE A 135 -10.23 14.83 -11.66
C PHE A 135 -11.24 15.00 -12.80
N ARG A 136 -12.49 15.34 -12.47
CA ARG A 136 -13.50 15.64 -13.49
C ARG A 136 -13.08 16.80 -14.37
N THR A 137 -12.61 17.91 -13.78
CA THR A 137 -12.15 19.08 -14.53
C THR A 137 -10.96 18.74 -15.42
N LEU A 138 -10.01 17.95 -14.94
CA LEU A 138 -8.85 17.54 -15.73
C LEU A 138 -9.26 16.66 -16.91
N GLN A 139 -10.17 15.69 -16.70
CA GLN A 139 -10.72 14.85 -17.78
C GLN A 139 -11.48 15.69 -18.83
N GLU A 140 -12.36 16.59 -18.40
CA GLU A 140 -13.11 17.48 -19.30
C GLU A 140 -12.20 18.36 -20.16
N ARG A 141 -11.03 18.72 -19.64
CA ARG A 141 -10.00 19.49 -20.36
C ARG A 141 -9.05 18.63 -21.19
N GLY A 142 -9.24 17.31 -21.22
CA GLY A 142 -8.45 16.38 -22.01
C GLY A 142 -7.06 16.05 -21.47
N TYR A 143 -6.83 16.30 -20.17
CA TYR A 143 -5.56 15.90 -19.55
C TYR A 143 -5.44 14.37 -19.46
N ARG A 144 -4.27 13.87 -19.79
CA ARG A 144 -3.87 12.50 -19.45
C ARG A 144 -3.42 12.48 -18.00
N MET A 145 -4.13 11.75 -17.15
CA MET A 145 -3.82 11.68 -15.72
C MET A 145 -2.94 10.46 -15.43
N GLU A 146 -1.95 10.65 -14.57
CA GLU A 146 -1.07 9.60 -14.05
C GLU A 146 -0.96 9.78 -12.53
N PHE A 147 -0.84 8.66 -11.81
CA PHE A 147 -0.80 8.64 -10.34
C PHE A 147 0.38 7.78 -9.89
N TYR A 148 1.21 8.28 -8.99
CA TYR A 148 2.44 7.65 -8.55
C TYR A 148 2.48 7.54 -7.02
N ASP A 149 1.46 6.89 -6.45
CA ASP A 149 1.36 6.63 -5.02
C ASP A 149 0.78 5.23 -4.79
N GLU A 150 1.33 4.50 -3.82
CA GLU A 150 0.92 3.13 -3.50
C GLU A 150 -0.44 3.06 -2.76
N GLU A 151 -0.93 4.17 -2.23
CA GLU A 151 -2.16 4.24 -1.43
C GLU A 151 -3.44 4.45 -2.26
N LEU A 152 -3.37 4.31 -3.57
CA LEU A 152 -4.54 4.45 -4.45
C LEU A 152 -5.47 3.23 -4.33
N TYR A 153 -6.71 3.46 -3.94
CA TYR A 153 -7.78 2.44 -3.93
C TYR A 153 -8.30 2.20 -5.34
N LEU A 154 -7.79 1.18 -5.98
CA LEU A 154 -8.10 0.86 -7.37
C LEU A 154 -9.29 -0.09 -7.48
N ASP A 155 -10.30 0.33 -8.23
CA ASP A 155 -11.33 -0.50 -8.83
C ASP A 155 -11.34 -0.31 -10.35
N ASP A 156 -12.26 -1.00 -11.05
CA ASP A 156 -12.32 -0.95 -12.52
C ASP A 156 -12.61 0.46 -13.08
N GLU A 157 -13.34 1.30 -12.35
CA GLU A 157 -13.65 2.67 -12.76
C GLU A 157 -12.47 3.61 -12.52
N ILE A 158 -11.90 3.57 -11.31
CA ILE A 158 -10.77 4.42 -10.94
C ILE A 158 -9.55 4.08 -11.79
N ALA A 159 -9.34 2.79 -12.08
CA ALA A 159 -8.25 2.34 -12.94
C ALA A 159 -8.29 2.94 -14.34
N GLN A 160 -9.49 3.18 -14.89
CA GLN A 160 -9.66 3.79 -16.21
C GLN A 160 -9.40 5.31 -16.22
N MET A 161 -9.36 5.96 -15.06
CA MET A 161 -9.08 7.38 -14.97
C MET A 161 -7.59 7.70 -15.18
N PHE A 162 -6.71 6.74 -14.91
CA PHE A 162 -5.26 6.95 -14.93
C PHE A 162 -4.58 6.09 -15.99
N SER A 163 -3.72 6.71 -16.79
CA SER A 163 -3.07 6.05 -17.92
C SER A 163 -1.93 5.10 -17.53
N ASN A 164 -1.40 5.22 -16.31
CA ASN A 164 -0.34 4.37 -15.79
C ASN A 164 -0.84 3.24 -14.88
N VAL A 165 -2.14 2.94 -14.91
CA VAL A 165 -2.73 1.84 -14.16
C VAL A 165 -2.91 0.63 -15.07
N TYR A 166 -2.33 -0.50 -14.69
CA TYR A 166 -2.37 -1.73 -15.46
C TYR A 166 -3.09 -2.83 -14.69
N ARG A 167 -3.95 -3.56 -15.38
CA ARG A 167 -4.55 -4.78 -14.83
C ARG A 167 -3.49 -5.88 -14.81
N VAL A 168 -3.34 -6.54 -13.68
CA VAL A 168 -2.38 -7.63 -13.50
C VAL A 168 -3.14 -8.95 -13.37
N ASP A 169 -2.94 -9.85 -14.31
CA ASP A 169 -3.43 -11.21 -14.21
C ASP A 169 -2.44 -12.06 -13.42
N PHE A 170 -2.91 -12.64 -12.31
CA PHE A 170 -2.09 -13.51 -11.48
C PHE A 170 -2.12 -14.95 -11.98
N GLU A 171 -1.03 -15.37 -12.62
CA GLU A 171 -0.82 -16.78 -12.93
C GLU A 171 -0.42 -17.59 -11.69
N LEU A 172 -0.73 -18.88 -11.69
CA LEU A 172 -0.34 -19.83 -10.63
C LEU A 172 1.19 -19.83 -10.37
N SER A 173 1.97 -19.61 -11.42
CA SER A 173 3.43 -19.45 -11.37
C SER A 173 3.85 -18.31 -10.42
N SER A 174 3.08 -17.24 -10.33
CA SER A 174 3.34 -16.09 -9.46
C SER A 174 3.17 -16.44 -7.99
N TYR A 175 2.17 -17.27 -7.64
CA TYR A 175 1.99 -17.74 -6.27
C TYR A 175 3.16 -18.60 -5.80
N VAL A 176 3.68 -19.48 -6.65
CA VAL A 176 4.85 -20.31 -6.33
C VAL A 176 6.10 -19.47 -6.16
N ARG A 177 6.28 -18.45 -7.03
CA ARG A 177 7.40 -17.50 -6.94
C ARG A 177 7.34 -16.70 -5.63
N PHE A 178 6.16 -16.32 -5.18
CA PHE A 178 5.96 -15.59 -3.93
C PHE A 178 6.05 -16.48 -2.69
N ALA A 179 5.57 -17.73 -2.76
CA ALA A 179 5.61 -18.67 -1.64
C ALA A 179 7.04 -18.97 -1.16
N LYS A 180 8.01 -19.05 -2.08
CA LYS A 180 9.41 -19.36 -1.73
C LYS A 180 10.08 -18.31 -0.83
N PRO A 181 10.00 -16.99 -1.08
CA PRO A 181 10.45 -15.95 -0.17
C PRO A 181 9.72 -15.97 1.17
N LEU A 182 8.38 -16.17 1.16
CA LEU A 182 7.59 -16.25 2.38
C LEU A 182 8.01 -17.42 3.27
N LEU A 183 8.19 -18.61 2.70
CA LEU A 183 8.66 -19.78 3.45
C LEU A 183 10.06 -19.56 4.05
N LYS A 184 10.94 -18.85 3.35
CA LYS A 184 12.25 -18.46 3.90
C LYS A 184 12.08 -17.48 5.06
N LEU A 185 11.20 -16.50 4.95
CA LEU A 185 10.93 -15.52 6.01
C LEU A 185 10.33 -16.20 7.25
N VAL A 186 9.36 -17.11 7.06
CA VAL A 186 8.78 -17.93 8.13
C VAL A 186 9.85 -18.80 8.77
N GLY A 187 10.68 -19.45 7.96
CA GLY A 187 11.82 -20.24 8.45
C GLY A 187 12.80 -19.40 9.27
N PHE A 188 13.14 -18.20 8.82
CA PHE A 188 13.98 -17.26 9.57
C PHE A 188 13.35 -16.84 10.91
N ARG A 189 12.04 -16.57 10.93
CA ARG A 189 11.33 -16.14 12.14
C ARG A 189 11.24 -17.22 13.21
N TYR A 190 10.95 -18.47 12.80
CA TYR A 190 10.63 -19.57 13.71
C TYR A 190 11.75 -20.58 13.89
N ALA A 191 12.79 -20.57 13.04
CA ALA A 191 13.93 -21.49 13.19
C ALA A 191 14.75 -21.18 14.46
N PRO A 192 15.33 -22.21 15.11
CA PRO A 192 16.35 -22.04 16.12
C PRO A 192 17.50 -21.15 15.64
N PHE A 193 18.15 -20.44 16.58
CA PHE A 193 19.16 -19.43 16.24
C PHE A 193 20.28 -19.95 15.33
N GLU A 194 20.74 -21.18 15.58
CA GLU A 194 21.81 -21.82 14.79
C GLU A 194 21.39 -22.06 13.33
N LEU A 195 20.09 -22.25 13.06
CA LEU A 195 19.59 -22.49 11.72
C LEU A 195 19.22 -21.20 10.97
N LYS A 196 19.07 -20.09 11.68
CA LYS A 196 18.72 -18.78 11.06
C LYS A 196 19.73 -18.35 10.00
N LYS A 197 21.00 -18.66 10.15
CA LYS A 197 22.04 -18.34 9.15
C LYS A 197 21.78 -18.97 7.79
N LYS A 198 21.06 -20.10 7.71
CA LYS A 198 20.68 -20.76 6.46
C LYS A 198 19.44 -20.14 5.79
N CYS A 199 18.68 -19.36 6.57
CA CYS A 199 17.47 -18.67 6.10
C CYS A 199 17.73 -17.19 5.71
N ILE A 200 18.98 -16.73 5.74
CA ILE A 200 19.31 -15.33 5.42
C ILE A 200 19.03 -15.07 3.93
N PHE A 201 18.26 -14.05 3.67
CA PHE A 201 18.07 -13.49 2.34
C PHE A 201 19.38 -12.87 1.86
N LYS A 202 19.91 -13.37 0.76
CA LYS A 202 20.73 -12.51 -0.09
C LYS A 202 19.74 -11.65 -0.87
N MET A 203 19.64 -10.37 -0.50
CA MET A 203 19.07 -9.39 -1.39
C MET A 203 20.00 -9.31 -2.59
N ALA A 204 19.49 -9.69 -3.74
CA ALA A 204 20.18 -9.51 -5.00
C ALA A 204 19.89 -8.09 -5.49
#